data_d6d0cb3218c778a62904728a09c46f38
#
_entry.id   d6d0cb3218c778a62904728a09c46f38
#
_cell.length_a   1.000
_cell.length_b   1.000
_cell.length_c   1.000
_cell.angle_alpha   90.00
_cell.angle_beta   90.00
_cell.angle_gamma   90.00
#
_symmetry.space_group_name_H-M   'P 1'
#
loop_
_entity.id
_entity.type
_entity.pdbx_description
1 polymer ?
#
loop_
_entity_poly.entity_id
_entity_poly.type
_entity_poly.pdbx_seq_one_letter_code
_entity_poly.pdbx_strand_id
1 'polypeptide(L)'
;LDGRIKIIEIQRDIIRKIIPTYRKFIQKGKIEVTTSPYYHPILPILLDIKSIKKSAQSELPSNLKMELDAKMQTKMALDRVEELLGKRPQGIWPSEQCINSKVTEMLKELGVKWTISDEGILSNSIKFEFVRDFRGYLEDPYHLLKSYDYKGLDIIFRDSVIPNLIGFEYPNHPAEAAANDLYDRIKVTQSKLLSSPDEHHLLTIAMDGENCWENYIEDGAVFLQTIYSL
;
A
#
# COMPACT_ATOMS: atom_id res chain seq x y z
N LEU A 1 28.33 22.84 22.35
CA LEU A 1 27.76 21.57 22.88
C LEU A 1 26.29 21.71 23.22
N ASP A 2 25.86 22.80 23.81
CA ASP A 2 24.48 23.08 24.23
C ASP A 2 23.46 23.02 23.07
N GLY A 3 23.79 23.64 21.92
CA GLY A 3 22.90 23.65 20.76
C GLY A 3 22.64 22.27 20.16
N ARG A 4 23.64 21.37 20.13
CA ARG A 4 23.49 20.00 19.64
C ARG A 4 22.61 19.17 20.55
N ILE A 5 22.78 19.31 21.87
CA ILE A 5 21.95 18.60 22.85
C ILE A 5 20.48 19.01 22.68
N LYS A 6 20.23 20.31 22.55
CA LYS A 6 18.88 20.85 22.37
C LYS A 6 18.20 20.34 21.08
N ILE A 7 18.95 20.22 19.98
CA ILE A 7 18.42 19.62 18.72
C ILE A 7 18.02 18.16 18.94
N ILE A 8 18.88 17.37 19.59
CA ILE A 8 18.59 15.96 19.88
C ILE A 8 17.36 15.81 20.80
N GLU A 9 17.21 16.69 21.79
CA GLU A 9 16.02 16.70 22.65
C GLU A 9 14.75 17.00 21.86
N ILE A 10 14.75 18.01 20.99
CA ILE A 10 13.62 18.33 20.11
C ILE A 10 13.27 17.15 19.21
N GLN A 11 14.27 16.52 18.57
CA GLN A 11 14.04 15.35 17.74
C GLN A 11 13.40 14.19 18.51
N ARG A 12 13.91 13.91 19.72
CA ARG A 12 13.35 12.87 20.61
C ARG A 12 11.90 13.19 21.01
N ASP A 13 11.59 14.45 21.27
CA ASP A 13 10.24 14.86 21.65
C ASP A 13 9.25 14.74 20.48
N ILE A 14 9.71 14.98 19.25
CA ILE A 14 8.93 14.73 18.04
C ILE A 14 8.65 13.23 17.89
N ILE A 15 9.69 12.40 17.95
CA ILE A 15 9.58 10.94 17.82
C ILE A 15 8.64 10.35 18.90
N ARG A 16 8.73 10.82 20.14
CA ARG A 16 7.85 10.36 21.23
C ARG A 16 6.37 10.65 20.99
N LYS A 17 6.03 11.61 20.16
CA LYS A 17 4.63 11.97 19.83
C LYS A 17 4.02 11.09 18.74
N ILE A 18 4.83 10.37 17.95
CA ILE A 18 4.36 9.59 16.78
C ILE A 18 3.34 8.53 17.24
N ILE A 19 3.74 7.59 18.09
CA ILE A 19 2.87 6.50 18.53
C ILE A 19 1.61 6.99 19.24
N PRO A 20 1.66 7.96 20.19
CA PRO A 20 0.48 8.55 20.79
C PRO A 20 -0.46 9.20 19.76
N THR A 21 0.09 9.82 18.71
CA THR A 21 -0.71 10.43 17.64
C THR A 21 -1.47 9.37 16.86
N TYR A 22 -0.82 8.29 16.44
CA TYR A 22 -1.50 7.15 15.79
C TYR A 22 -2.62 6.59 16.67
N ARG A 23 -2.34 6.30 17.95
CA ARG A 23 -3.36 5.81 18.90
C ARG A 23 -4.58 6.73 18.96
N LYS A 24 -4.35 8.05 19.05
CA LYS A 24 -5.42 9.05 19.08
C LYS A 24 -6.30 8.99 17.83
N PHE A 25 -5.71 8.87 16.64
CA PHE A 25 -6.50 8.82 15.40
C PHE A 25 -7.21 7.48 15.21
N ILE A 26 -6.60 6.37 15.62
CA ILE A 26 -7.24 5.04 15.66
C ILE A 26 -8.47 5.08 16.58
N GLN A 27 -8.33 5.60 17.80
CA GLN A 27 -9.43 5.71 18.77
C GLN A 27 -10.59 6.58 18.26
N LYS A 28 -10.29 7.60 17.46
CA LYS A 28 -11.27 8.45 16.81
C LYS A 28 -11.89 7.84 15.54
N GLY A 29 -11.47 6.66 15.13
CA GLY A 29 -11.90 6.03 13.88
C GLY A 29 -11.53 6.81 12.62
N LYS A 30 -10.47 7.63 12.68
CA LYS A 30 -10.02 8.46 11.55
C LYS A 30 -9.02 7.75 10.64
N ILE A 31 -8.33 6.76 11.17
CA ILE A 31 -7.38 5.93 10.42
C ILE A 31 -7.56 4.47 10.80
N GLU A 32 -7.27 3.58 9.86
CA GLU A 32 -6.96 2.19 10.08
C GLU A 32 -5.46 1.99 9.86
N VAL A 33 -4.83 1.11 10.63
CA VAL A 33 -3.40 0.84 10.52
C VAL A 33 -3.20 -0.58 10.06
N THR A 34 -2.38 -0.74 9.03
CA THR A 34 -1.88 -2.01 8.54
C THR A 34 -0.42 -2.20 8.97
N THR A 35 0.16 -3.33 8.65
CA THR A 35 1.60 -3.59 8.82
C THR A 35 2.13 -4.42 7.67
N SER A 36 3.45 -4.39 7.47
CA SER A 36 4.17 -5.34 6.62
C SER A 36 4.77 -6.46 7.49
N PRO A 37 5.15 -7.60 6.93
CA PRO A 37 5.90 -8.62 7.65
C PRO A 37 7.16 -8.05 8.29
N TYR A 38 7.55 -8.53 9.47
CA TYR A 38 8.47 -7.86 10.41
C TYR A 38 9.82 -7.43 9.83
N TYR A 39 10.48 -8.29 9.05
CA TYR A 39 11.76 -7.98 8.38
C TYR A 39 11.59 -7.77 6.87
N HIS A 40 10.40 -7.41 6.43
CA HIS A 40 10.07 -7.12 5.03
C HIS A 40 10.43 -8.24 4.04
N PRO A 41 10.19 -9.53 4.35
CA PRO A 41 10.51 -10.60 3.43
C PRO A 41 9.51 -10.66 2.28
N ILE A 42 9.99 -11.08 1.10
CA ILE A 42 9.10 -11.41 -0.03
C ILE A 42 8.43 -12.76 0.26
N LEU A 43 7.24 -12.73 0.85
CA LEU A 43 6.54 -13.91 1.36
C LEU A 43 6.41 -15.05 0.35
N PRO A 44 6.06 -14.84 -0.93
CA PRO A 44 5.99 -15.93 -1.90
C PRO A 44 7.30 -16.73 -2.01
N ILE A 45 8.45 -16.05 -1.90
CA ILE A 45 9.78 -16.66 -2.01
C ILE A 45 10.08 -17.50 -0.76
N LEU A 46 9.74 -17.00 0.43
CA LEU A 46 9.93 -17.75 1.68
C LEU A 46 9.04 -19.01 1.71
N LEU A 47 7.80 -18.91 1.24
CA LEU A 47 6.89 -20.03 1.20
C LEU A 47 7.30 -21.09 0.18
N ASP A 48 7.85 -20.66 -0.97
CA ASP A 48 8.34 -21.56 -2.00
C ASP A 48 9.23 -20.78 -2.98
N ILE A 49 10.53 -21.05 -2.96
CA ILE A 49 11.48 -20.37 -3.87
C ILE A 49 11.14 -20.58 -5.36
N LYS A 50 10.41 -21.65 -5.69
CA LYS A 50 9.93 -21.89 -7.05
C LYS A 50 8.89 -20.86 -7.51
N SER A 51 8.38 -20.00 -6.60
CA SER A 51 7.53 -18.87 -6.95
C SER A 51 8.27 -17.80 -7.78
N ILE A 52 9.59 -17.79 -7.77
CA ILE A 52 10.39 -16.90 -8.63
C ILE A 52 10.17 -17.35 -10.08
N LYS A 53 9.66 -16.44 -10.91
CA LYS A 53 9.64 -16.67 -12.35
C LYS A 53 11.08 -16.76 -12.85
N LYS A 54 11.39 -17.82 -13.59
CA LYS A 54 12.71 -18.02 -14.22
C LYS A 54 12.94 -16.95 -15.31
N SER A 55 13.27 -15.75 -14.92
CA SER A 55 13.82 -14.73 -15.84
C SER A 55 15.35 -14.69 -15.81
N ALA A 56 15.98 -15.36 -14.82
CA ALA A 56 17.42 -15.45 -14.71
C ALA A 56 17.89 -16.89 -15.03
N GLN A 57 19.00 -16.99 -15.75
CA GLN A 57 19.67 -18.24 -16.11
C GLN A 57 20.35 -18.94 -14.91
N SER A 58 20.14 -18.50 -13.69
CA SER A 58 20.71 -19.08 -12.48
C SER A 58 19.87 -20.25 -11.98
N GLU A 59 20.53 -21.36 -11.65
CA GLU A 59 19.89 -22.46 -10.93
C GLU A 59 19.48 -22.00 -9.54
N LEU A 60 18.16 -22.04 -9.26
CA LEU A 60 17.65 -21.76 -7.94
C LEU A 60 17.95 -22.93 -7.00
N PRO A 61 18.26 -22.69 -5.71
CA PRO A 61 18.35 -23.74 -4.70
C PRO A 61 17.08 -24.59 -4.73
N SER A 62 17.24 -25.90 -4.85
CA SER A 62 16.14 -26.80 -5.21
C SER A 62 15.02 -26.91 -4.18
N ASN A 63 15.28 -26.59 -2.89
CA ASN A 63 14.35 -26.96 -1.80
C ASN A 63 14.25 -25.90 -0.68
N LEU A 64 14.45 -24.62 -0.96
CA LEU A 64 14.29 -23.59 0.08
C LEU A 64 12.80 -23.36 0.35
N LYS A 65 12.34 -23.74 1.53
CA LYS A 65 11.01 -23.47 2.08
C LYS A 65 11.16 -23.02 3.53
N MET A 66 10.71 -21.84 3.83
CA MET A 66 10.81 -21.19 5.14
C MET A 66 9.40 -20.76 5.60
N GLU A 67 8.46 -21.71 5.54
CA GLU A 67 7.03 -21.44 5.85
C GLU A 67 6.84 -20.96 7.29
N LEU A 68 7.60 -21.56 8.25
CA LEU A 68 7.55 -21.15 9.64
C LEU A 68 8.05 -19.72 9.83
N ASP A 69 9.13 -19.33 9.14
CA ASP A 69 9.66 -17.97 9.20
C ASP A 69 8.68 -16.96 8.60
N ALA A 70 8.09 -17.28 7.45
CA ALA A 70 7.08 -16.43 6.82
C ALA A 70 5.91 -16.17 7.77
N LYS A 71 5.38 -17.23 8.38
CA LYS A 71 4.26 -17.17 9.34
C LYS A 71 4.67 -16.42 10.62
N MET A 72 5.86 -16.70 11.15
CA MET A 72 6.36 -16.07 12.37
C MET A 72 6.59 -14.56 12.16
N GLN A 73 7.25 -14.14 11.09
CA GLN A 73 7.49 -12.72 10.80
C GLN A 73 6.19 -11.94 10.58
N THR A 74 5.21 -12.56 9.91
CA THR A 74 3.90 -11.95 9.72
C THR A 74 3.18 -11.80 11.06
N LYS A 75 3.17 -12.85 11.90
CA LYS A 75 2.57 -12.81 13.24
C LYS A 75 3.25 -11.78 14.13
N MET A 76 4.60 -11.75 14.16
CA MET A 76 5.37 -10.78 14.95
C MET A 76 5.02 -9.34 14.59
N ALA A 77 4.84 -9.03 13.31
CA ALA A 77 4.43 -7.70 12.86
C ALA A 77 3.03 -7.32 13.38
N LEU A 78 2.06 -8.23 13.24
CA LEU A 78 0.70 -8.02 13.76
C LEU A 78 0.71 -7.80 15.28
N ASP A 79 1.41 -8.66 16.03
CA ASP A 79 1.50 -8.58 17.48
C ASP A 79 2.21 -7.29 17.93
N ARG A 80 3.26 -6.88 17.22
CA ARG A 80 4.01 -5.65 17.53
C ARG A 80 3.17 -4.40 17.33
N VAL A 81 2.41 -4.32 16.25
CA VAL A 81 1.53 -3.16 16.00
C VAL A 81 0.39 -3.15 17.03
N GLU A 82 -0.18 -4.30 17.37
CA GLU A 82 -1.18 -4.40 18.44
C GLU A 82 -0.64 -3.90 19.79
N GLU A 83 0.56 -4.34 20.19
CA GLU A 83 1.25 -3.88 21.40
C GLU A 83 1.47 -2.36 21.40
N LEU A 84 1.96 -1.81 20.27
CA LEU A 84 2.28 -0.39 20.16
C LEU A 84 1.03 0.50 20.07
N LEU A 85 0.00 0.07 19.36
CA LEU A 85 -1.14 0.92 19.00
C LEU A 85 -2.43 0.57 19.75
N GLY A 86 -2.46 -0.58 20.43
CA GLY A 86 -3.62 -1.03 21.21
C GLY A 86 -4.76 -1.61 20.38
N LYS A 87 -4.52 -1.85 19.09
CA LYS A 87 -5.46 -2.47 18.17
C LYS A 87 -4.70 -3.33 17.17
N ARG A 88 -5.14 -4.59 17.01
CA ARG A 88 -4.57 -5.49 16.02
C ARG A 88 -4.95 -5.04 14.61
N PRO A 89 -3.98 -4.94 13.68
CA PRO A 89 -4.27 -4.69 12.28
C PRO A 89 -5.22 -5.72 11.69
N GLN A 90 -6.20 -5.28 10.92
CA GLN A 90 -7.07 -6.17 10.16
C GLN A 90 -6.53 -6.42 8.75
N GLY A 91 -5.75 -5.48 8.23
CA GLY A 91 -5.09 -5.56 6.94
C GLY A 91 -3.59 -5.72 7.05
N ILE A 92 -3.01 -6.31 6.01
CA ILE A 92 -1.56 -6.41 5.82
C ILE A 92 -1.16 -5.88 4.45
N TRP A 93 -0.05 -5.15 4.42
CA TRP A 93 0.67 -4.82 3.21
C TRP A 93 1.83 -5.82 3.05
N PRO A 94 1.70 -6.84 2.20
CA PRO A 94 2.80 -7.76 1.92
C PRO A 94 3.97 -6.98 1.30
N SER A 95 5.20 -7.35 1.67
CA SER A 95 6.39 -6.72 1.13
C SER A 95 6.36 -6.72 -0.40
N GLU A 96 6.61 -5.55 -1.01
CA GLU A 96 6.54 -5.32 -2.46
C GLU A 96 5.18 -5.72 -3.08
N GLN A 97 4.12 -5.76 -2.26
CA GLN A 97 2.78 -6.20 -2.65
C GLN A 97 2.74 -7.60 -3.29
N CYS A 98 3.78 -8.38 -3.02
CA CYS A 98 3.93 -9.73 -3.58
C CYS A 98 3.02 -10.73 -2.87
N ILE A 99 2.05 -11.26 -3.58
CA ILE A 99 1.15 -12.31 -3.09
C ILE A 99 1.03 -13.47 -4.07
N ASN A 100 0.65 -14.62 -3.53
CA ASN A 100 0.16 -15.80 -4.27
C ASN A 100 -0.84 -16.55 -3.38
N SER A 101 -1.42 -17.64 -3.88
CA SER A 101 -2.43 -18.42 -3.14
C SER A 101 -1.94 -18.93 -1.77
N LYS A 102 -0.66 -19.28 -1.63
CA LYS A 102 -0.09 -19.73 -0.34
C LYS A 102 0.01 -18.57 0.66
N VAL A 103 0.39 -17.39 0.19
CA VAL A 103 0.42 -16.17 1.04
C VAL A 103 -0.99 -15.85 1.53
N THR A 104 -1.99 -15.82 0.65
CA THR A 104 -3.37 -15.52 1.03
C THR A 104 -3.92 -16.52 2.04
N GLU A 105 -3.66 -17.81 1.87
CA GLU A 105 -4.04 -18.85 2.83
C GLU A 105 -3.37 -18.63 4.20
N MET A 106 -2.07 -18.35 4.24
CA MET A 106 -1.34 -18.07 5.48
C MET A 106 -1.87 -16.79 6.17
N LEU A 107 -2.14 -15.72 5.44
CA LEU A 107 -2.70 -14.49 6.00
C LEU A 107 -4.06 -14.73 6.65
N LYS A 108 -4.93 -15.50 5.99
CA LYS A 108 -6.22 -15.89 6.53
C LYS A 108 -6.09 -16.72 7.81
N GLU A 109 -5.17 -17.70 7.86
CA GLU A 109 -4.88 -18.48 9.07
C GLU A 109 -4.44 -17.61 10.25
N LEU A 110 -3.75 -16.50 9.99
CA LEU A 110 -3.34 -15.50 10.99
C LEU A 110 -4.45 -14.51 11.38
N GLY A 111 -5.66 -14.67 10.82
CA GLY A 111 -6.82 -13.85 11.13
C GLY A 111 -6.85 -12.50 10.40
N VAL A 112 -5.99 -12.30 9.40
CA VAL A 112 -6.02 -11.12 8.53
C VAL A 112 -7.33 -11.12 7.73
N LYS A 113 -7.96 -9.95 7.61
CA LYS A 113 -9.24 -9.76 6.92
C LYS A 113 -9.07 -9.30 5.49
N TRP A 114 -8.07 -8.44 5.25
CA TRP A 114 -7.81 -7.93 3.92
C TRP A 114 -6.33 -7.71 3.65
N THR A 115 -5.97 -7.68 2.39
CA THR A 115 -4.62 -7.39 1.92
C THR A 115 -4.65 -6.56 0.64
N ILE A 116 -3.49 -6.03 0.27
CA ILE A 116 -3.33 -5.24 -0.94
C ILE A 116 -2.31 -5.89 -1.87
N SER A 117 -2.50 -5.70 -3.15
CA SER A 117 -1.52 -6.09 -4.17
C SER A 117 -1.52 -5.11 -5.35
N ASP A 118 -0.70 -5.40 -6.34
CA ASP A 118 -0.54 -4.58 -7.54
C ASP A 118 -1.50 -5.00 -8.66
N GLU A 119 -1.87 -4.06 -9.54
CA GLU A 119 -2.74 -4.32 -10.68
C GLU A 119 -2.20 -5.41 -11.63
N GLY A 120 -0.87 -5.56 -11.73
CA GLY A 120 -0.27 -6.61 -12.54
C GLY A 120 -0.58 -8.03 -12.02
N ILE A 121 -0.70 -8.20 -10.69
CA ILE A 121 -1.16 -9.45 -10.09
C ILE A 121 -2.63 -9.69 -10.42
N LEU A 122 -3.47 -8.66 -10.32
CA LEU A 122 -4.87 -8.76 -10.72
C LEU A 122 -5.02 -9.12 -12.19
N SER A 123 -4.36 -8.36 -13.08
CA SER A 123 -4.36 -8.59 -14.54
C SER A 123 -4.05 -10.05 -14.87
N ASN A 124 -2.99 -10.60 -14.29
CA ASN A 124 -2.61 -12.00 -14.49
C ASN A 124 -3.64 -12.99 -13.92
N SER A 125 -4.30 -12.64 -12.82
CA SER A 125 -5.24 -13.53 -12.12
C SER A 125 -6.57 -13.65 -12.85
N ILE A 126 -7.12 -12.54 -13.33
CA ILE A 126 -8.40 -12.52 -14.03
C ILE A 126 -8.28 -12.59 -15.55
N LYS A 127 -7.03 -12.60 -16.08
CA LYS A 127 -6.74 -12.60 -17.53
C LYS A 127 -7.32 -11.37 -18.25
N PHE A 128 -7.25 -10.23 -17.61
CA PHE A 128 -7.70 -8.94 -18.14
C PHE A 128 -6.52 -7.97 -18.21
N GLU A 129 -6.30 -7.34 -19.36
CA GLU A 129 -5.24 -6.36 -19.57
C GLU A 129 -5.77 -4.95 -19.26
N PHE A 130 -5.09 -4.24 -18.36
CA PHE A 130 -5.39 -2.86 -18.03
C PHE A 130 -4.74 -1.91 -19.03
N VAL A 131 -5.51 -1.55 -20.07
CA VAL A 131 -5.07 -0.63 -21.12
C VAL A 131 -5.22 0.81 -20.64
N ARG A 132 -4.22 1.65 -20.95
CA ARG A 132 -4.23 3.08 -20.66
C ARG A 132 -4.00 3.90 -21.92
N ASP A 133 -4.59 5.08 -21.96
CA ASP A 133 -4.30 6.07 -22.98
C ASP A 133 -2.91 6.71 -22.79
N PHE A 134 -2.50 7.60 -23.71
CA PHE A 134 -1.21 8.26 -23.68
C PHE A 134 -1.01 9.20 -22.46
N ARG A 135 -2.08 9.54 -21.75
CA ARG A 135 -2.07 10.33 -20.49
C ARG A 135 -2.07 9.46 -19.24
N GLY A 136 -2.09 8.14 -19.40
CA GLY A 136 -2.11 7.18 -18.31
C GLY A 136 -3.49 6.91 -17.70
N TYR A 137 -4.59 7.37 -18.32
CA TYR A 137 -5.93 7.04 -17.86
C TYR A 137 -6.32 5.61 -18.30
N LEU A 138 -6.86 4.83 -17.37
CA LEU A 138 -7.44 3.54 -17.70
C LEU A 138 -8.59 3.71 -18.70
N GLU A 139 -8.59 2.90 -19.76
CA GLU A 139 -9.71 2.84 -20.69
C GLU A 139 -10.94 2.22 -20.03
N ASP A 140 -10.75 1.11 -19.33
CA ASP A 140 -11.77 0.46 -18.50
C ASP A 140 -11.24 0.28 -17.06
N PRO A 141 -11.69 1.12 -16.10
CA PRO A 141 -11.28 1.03 -14.71
C PRO A 141 -12.08 0.01 -13.88
N TYR A 142 -13.15 -0.56 -14.41
CA TYR A 142 -14.14 -1.35 -13.69
C TYR A 142 -13.52 -2.49 -12.85
N HIS A 143 -12.63 -3.27 -13.47
CA HIS A 143 -12.04 -4.42 -12.78
C HIS A 143 -11.00 -4.03 -11.73
N LEU A 144 -10.31 -2.90 -11.88
CA LEU A 144 -9.30 -2.48 -10.92
C LEU A 144 -9.90 -1.87 -9.65
N LEU A 145 -11.03 -1.18 -9.79
CA LEU A 145 -11.58 -0.32 -8.74
C LEU A 145 -12.62 -1.01 -7.87
N LYS A 146 -12.34 -2.25 -7.47
CA LYS A 146 -13.18 -2.99 -6.54
C LYS A 146 -12.36 -3.94 -5.67
N SER A 147 -12.95 -4.40 -4.57
CA SER A 147 -12.38 -5.48 -3.76
C SER A 147 -12.75 -6.83 -4.35
N TYR A 148 -11.91 -7.83 -4.09
CA TYR A 148 -12.11 -9.22 -4.47
C TYR A 148 -12.05 -10.11 -3.26
N ASP A 149 -13.05 -10.95 -3.06
CA ASP A 149 -12.95 -12.05 -2.09
C ASP A 149 -12.16 -13.21 -2.70
N TYR A 150 -11.08 -13.59 -2.06
CA TYR A 150 -10.37 -14.81 -2.40
C TYR A 150 -10.41 -15.77 -1.22
N LYS A 151 -11.34 -16.72 -1.25
CA LYS A 151 -11.53 -17.73 -0.21
C LYS A 151 -11.73 -17.14 1.19
N GLY A 152 -12.40 -15.99 1.31
CA GLY A 152 -12.69 -15.31 2.56
C GLY A 152 -11.57 -14.41 3.06
N LEU A 153 -10.66 -13.97 2.18
CA LEU A 153 -9.74 -12.87 2.39
C LEU A 153 -10.03 -11.80 1.33
N ASP A 154 -10.32 -10.57 1.75
CA ASP A 154 -10.52 -9.47 0.83
C ASP A 154 -9.19 -8.98 0.28
N ILE A 155 -9.12 -8.77 -1.04
CA ILE A 155 -7.95 -8.23 -1.70
C ILE A 155 -8.34 -6.97 -2.46
N ILE A 156 -7.62 -5.88 -2.23
CA ILE A 156 -7.70 -4.65 -3.00
C ILE A 156 -6.46 -4.48 -3.85
N PHE A 157 -6.59 -3.77 -4.97
CA PHE A 157 -5.48 -3.60 -5.90
C PHE A 157 -5.21 -2.12 -6.14
N ARG A 158 -3.93 -1.74 -6.08
CA ARG A 158 -3.52 -0.38 -6.35
C ARG A 158 -3.49 -0.09 -7.84
N ASP A 159 -3.85 1.13 -8.22
CA ASP A 159 -3.48 1.70 -9.52
C ASP A 159 -1.95 1.86 -9.60
N SER A 160 -1.34 1.52 -10.73
CA SER A 160 0.13 1.61 -10.89
C SER A 160 0.60 3.00 -11.30
N VAL A 161 -0.26 3.85 -11.84
CA VAL A 161 0.10 5.17 -12.38
C VAL A 161 -0.02 6.26 -11.32
N ILE A 162 -1.15 6.35 -10.64
CA ILE A 162 -1.42 7.45 -9.69
C ILE A 162 -0.37 7.51 -8.56
N PRO A 163 0.02 6.40 -7.90
CA PRO A 163 1.05 6.45 -6.88
C PRO A 163 2.41 6.90 -7.41
N ASN A 164 2.77 6.52 -8.63
CA ASN A 164 4.02 6.96 -9.26
C ASN A 164 3.99 8.45 -9.60
N LEU A 165 2.85 8.99 -10.05
CA LEU A 165 2.70 10.43 -10.24
C LEU A 165 2.90 11.18 -8.92
N ILE A 166 2.25 10.74 -7.85
CA ILE A 166 2.37 11.37 -6.52
C ILE A 166 3.79 11.25 -5.98
N GLY A 167 4.42 10.07 -6.10
CA GLY A 167 5.74 9.83 -5.51
C GLY A 167 6.89 10.47 -6.26
N PHE A 168 6.81 10.61 -7.60
CA PHE A 168 7.98 10.94 -8.42
C PHE A 168 7.79 12.09 -9.42
N GLU A 169 6.55 12.35 -9.87
CA GLU A 169 6.28 13.38 -10.87
C GLU A 169 5.79 14.69 -10.25
N TYR A 170 4.77 14.61 -9.41
CA TYR A 170 4.15 15.80 -8.80
C TYR A 170 5.08 16.64 -7.92
N PRO A 171 6.12 16.09 -7.25
CA PRO A 171 7.09 16.91 -6.55
C PRO A 171 7.78 17.98 -7.44
N ASN A 172 7.85 17.73 -8.76
CA ASN A 172 8.48 18.60 -9.74
C ASN A 172 7.53 19.68 -10.31
N HIS A 173 6.28 19.70 -9.86
CA HIS A 173 5.26 20.63 -10.33
C HIS A 173 4.76 21.55 -9.20
N PRO A 174 4.16 22.70 -9.53
CA PRO A 174 3.45 23.50 -8.53
C PRO A 174 2.39 22.65 -7.83
N ALA A 175 2.37 22.70 -6.51
CA ALA A 175 1.54 21.82 -5.68
C ALA A 175 0.03 21.88 -6.04
N GLU A 176 -0.46 23.09 -6.35
CA GLU A 176 -1.85 23.29 -6.78
C GLU A 176 -2.13 22.66 -8.15
N ALA A 177 -1.19 22.75 -9.09
CA ALA A 177 -1.34 22.14 -10.41
C ALA A 177 -1.34 20.61 -10.30
N ALA A 178 -0.45 20.03 -9.48
CA ALA A 178 -0.38 18.61 -9.21
C ALA A 178 -1.67 18.10 -8.53
N ALA A 179 -2.20 18.83 -7.55
CA ALA A 179 -3.45 18.49 -6.88
C ALA A 179 -4.65 18.52 -7.83
N ASN A 180 -4.72 19.53 -8.71
CA ASN A 180 -5.78 19.60 -9.73
C ASN A 180 -5.68 18.46 -10.75
N ASP A 181 -4.47 18.09 -11.22
CA ASP A 181 -4.29 16.94 -12.12
C ASP A 181 -4.76 15.63 -11.44
N LEU A 182 -4.41 15.42 -10.16
CA LEU A 182 -4.90 14.27 -9.41
C LEU A 182 -6.43 14.26 -9.28
N TYR A 183 -7.02 15.40 -8.96
CA TYR A 183 -8.47 15.54 -8.88
C TYR A 183 -9.15 15.24 -10.22
N ASP A 184 -8.65 15.79 -11.31
CA ASP A 184 -9.17 15.54 -12.64
C ASP A 184 -9.08 14.06 -13.02
N ARG A 185 -7.98 13.38 -12.66
CA ARG A 185 -7.84 11.91 -12.85
C ARG A 185 -8.91 11.14 -12.11
N ILE A 186 -9.17 11.50 -10.86
CA ILE A 186 -10.25 10.89 -10.06
C ILE A 186 -11.61 11.12 -10.73
N LYS A 187 -11.89 12.34 -11.18
CA LYS A 187 -13.16 12.69 -11.84
C LYS A 187 -13.34 11.97 -13.17
N VAL A 188 -12.32 11.90 -14.01
CA VAL A 188 -12.36 11.15 -15.28
C VAL A 188 -12.61 9.67 -15.01
N THR A 189 -11.91 9.09 -14.04
CA THR A 189 -12.10 7.69 -13.64
C THR A 189 -13.53 7.45 -13.15
N GLN A 190 -14.04 8.33 -12.27
CA GLN A 190 -15.43 8.28 -11.81
C GLN A 190 -16.43 8.32 -12.97
N SER A 191 -16.20 9.20 -13.95
CA SER A 191 -17.12 9.35 -15.10
C SER A 191 -17.23 8.06 -15.93
N LYS A 192 -16.16 7.29 -16.03
CA LYS A 192 -16.14 5.99 -16.73
C LYS A 192 -16.94 4.89 -16.02
N LEU A 193 -17.21 5.05 -14.72
CA LEU A 193 -17.94 4.10 -13.88
C LEU A 193 -19.43 4.44 -13.76
N LEU A 194 -19.90 5.56 -14.30
CA LEU A 194 -21.31 5.97 -14.21
C LEU A 194 -22.28 5.00 -14.90
N SER A 195 -21.81 4.12 -15.77
CA SER A 195 -22.62 3.05 -16.37
C SER A 195 -22.95 1.90 -15.41
N SER A 196 -22.28 1.85 -14.23
CA SER A 196 -22.50 0.84 -13.18
C SER A 196 -22.81 1.51 -11.84
N PRO A 197 -23.89 2.31 -11.73
CA PRO A 197 -24.17 3.17 -10.56
C PRO A 197 -24.51 2.38 -9.27
N ASP A 198 -24.92 1.13 -9.41
CA ASP A 198 -25.33 0.28 -8.27
C ASP A 198 -24.16 -0.48 -7.65
N GLU A 199 -22.95 -0.35 -8.18
CA GLU A 199 -21.76 -1.00 -7.65
C GLU A 199 -20.90 -0.04 -6.83
N HIS A 200 -20.35 -0.56 -5.74
CA HIS A 200 -19.36 0.18 -4.95
C HIS A 200 -17.98 0.06 -5.59
N HIS A 201 -17.38 1.21 -5.89
CA HIS A 201 -16.03 1.28 -6.46
C HIS A 201 -15.05 1.83 -5.43
N LEU A 202 -13.83 1.30 -5.44
CA LEU A 202 -12.73 1.69 -4.55
C LEU A 202 -11.49 2.02 -5.37
N LEU A 203 -11.14 3.30 -5.47
CA LEU A 203 -9.84 3.70 -5.99
C LEU A 203 -8.78 3.56 -4.90
N THR A 204 -7.84 2.65 -5.09
CA THR A 204 -6.75 2.40 -4.17
C THR A 204 -5.49 3.13 -4.61
N ILE A 205 -5.09 4.14 -3.83
CA ILE A 205 -3.82 4.85 -3.98
C ILE A 205 -2.91 4.37 -2.84
N ALA A 206 -1.88 3.61 -3.19
CA ALA A 206 -0.98 3.01 -2.22
C ALA A 206 0.47 3.34 -2.57
N MET A 207 1.19 3.91 -1.59
CA MET A 207 2.53 4.47 -1.75
C MET A 207 3.39 4.13 -0.54
N ASP A 208 4.72 4.18 -0.74
CA ASP A 208 5.67 4.12 0.36
C ASP A 208 5.58 5.42 1.18
N GLY A 209 5.32 5.29 2.48
CA GLY A 209 5.10 6.44 3.35
C GLY A 209 6.36 7.28 3.61
N GLU A 210 7.54 6.65 3.53
CA GLU A 210 8.83 7.31 3.72
C GLU A 210 9.31 8.11 2.51
N ASN A 211 8.79 7.85 1.29
CA ASN A 211 9.34 8.41 0.05
C ASN A 211 8.53 9.57 -0.52
N CYS A 212 7.30 9.80 -0.06
CA CYS A 212 6.38 10.69 -0.76
C CYS A 212 6.68 12.16 -0.54
N TRP A 213 6.83 12.59 0.70
CA TRP A 213 6.64 14.00 1.04
C TRP A 213 7.94 14.80 1.13
N GLU A 214 9.08 14.16 1.39
CA GLU A 214 10.38 14.84 1.52
C GLU A 214 10.83 15.57 0.25
N ASN A 215 10.32 15.17 -0.92
CA ASN A 215 10.63 15.78 -2.21
C ASN A 215 9.68 16.93 -2.57
N TYR A 216 8.62 17.14 -1.78
CA TYR A 216 7.68 18.23 -1.99
C TYR A 216 8.11 19.49 -1.22
N ILE A 217 7.76 20.65 -1.75
CA ILE A 217 7.86 21.92 -1.02
C ILE A 217 6.98 21.83 0.23
N GLU A 218 7.51 22.23 1.39
CA GLU A 218 6.83 22.17 2.69
C GLU A 218 6.31 20.77 3.03
N ASP A 219 7.12 19.75 2.71
CA ASP A 219 6.80 18.34 3.00
C ASP A 219 5.40 17.91 2.49
N GLY A 220 4.95 18.47 1.37
CA GLY A 220 3.68 18.19 0.73
C GLY A 220 2.44 18.81 1.38
N ALA A 221 2.62 19.71 2.37
CA ALA A 221 1.48 20.28 3.08
C ALA A 221 0.52 21.03 2.13
N VAL A 222 1.04 21.83 1.20
CA VAL A 222 0.22 22.58 0.22
C VAL A 222 -0.52 21.61 -0.71
N PHE A 223 0.17 20.60 -1.24
CA PHE A 223 -0.46 19.58 -2.10
C PHE A 223 -1.61 18.87 -1.39
N LEU A 224 -1.37 18.38 -0.15
CA LEU A 224 -2.37 17.66 0.63
C LEU A 224 -3.56 18.55 1.00
N GLN A 225 -3.31 19.80 1.41
CA GLN A 225 -4.39 20.73 1.72
C GLN A 225 -5.24 21.05 0.50
N THR A 226 -4.60 21.23 -0.67
CA THR A 226 -5.32 21.51 -1.91
C THR A 226 -6.18 20.33 -2.30
N ILE A 227 -5.64 19.11 -2.37
CA ILE A 227 -6.43 17.93 -2.80
C ILE A 227 -7.59 17.61 -1.86
N TYR A 228 -7.44 17.84 -0.54
CA TYR A 228 -8.52 17.63 0.42
C TYR A 228 -9.57 18.75 0.44
N SER A 229 -9.34 19.87 -0.23
CA SER A 229 -10.28 20.98 -0.35
C SER A 229 -11.08 20.99 -1.67
N LEU A 230 -10.66 20.18 -2.67
CA LEU A 230 -11.35 19.97 -3.94
C LEU A 230 -12.48 18.94 -3.84
#